data_ce6b9e63dfb78071e7fadcd4b46dfab6
#
_entry.id   ce6b9e63dfb78071e7fadcd4b46dfab6
#
_cell.length_a   1.000
_cell.length_b   1.000
_cell.length_c   1.000
_cell.angle_alpha   90.00
_cell.angle_beta   90.00
_cell.angle_gamma   90.00
#
_symmetry.space_group_name_H-M   'P 1'
#
loop_
_entity.id
_entity.type
_entity.pdbx_description
1 polymer ?
#
loop_
_entity_poly.entity_id
_entity_poly.type
_entity_poly.pdbx_seq_one_letter_code
_entity_poly.pdbx_strand_id
1 'polypeptide(L)'
;MSLRRQFLAIVLTSLTLGGLNLPAAQACSRVTWLGPQGAVVTGRSMDWPYSFNSHIYLIPRGVAQDGAGGTNSLRWTSRYGAVVTAGTLNPDGPINGAFDGLNEKGLAANLLYLGETDFGPLPTDNTPRLSFAAWTTYLLTNFGTVAEVVSALEANPIHIVPVNFGPGGAAHASVHMAISDASGDSAIFEYLKGKLVIHHGRDFQVMTNSPSYDQQLALNAYWARQDRSRILPGSHQSEDRFIRASYYLEKLPQTTDRRQAVAGVFSVMRNVSVPWGQADPDHPNLAPTYWRTVIDQSNRIYYFESALSPNIVWVDLKALDLSPGSGIRRVRVEGNDALMGSINANLEPSEPIAYLAP
;
A
#
# COMPACT_ATOMS: atom_id res chain seq x y z
N MET A 1 0.87 45.34 69.22
CA MET A 1 0.18 44.18 68.62
C MET A 1 0.55 44.15 67.14
N SER A 2 1.47 43.23 66.76
CA SER A 2 2.08 43.13 65.43
C SER A 2 1.60 41.85 64.81
N LEU A 3 0.81 41.90 63.74
CA LEU A 3 0.45 40.73 62.95
C LEU A 3 1.55 40.43 61.90
N ARG A 4 2.21 39.32 62.06
CA ARG A 4 3.12 38.75 61.06
C ARG A 4 2.30 38.10 59.97
N ARG A 5 2.40 38.59 58.71
CA ARG A 5 1.91 37.94 57.51
C ARG A 5 2.96 36.92 57.08
N GLN A 6 2.59 35.64 57.10
CA GLN A 6 3.37 34.56 56.45
C GLN A 6 2.98 34.48 54.98
N PHE A 7 3.95 34.72 54.11
CA PHE A 7 3.80 34.43 52.67
C PHE A 7 4.10 32.96 52.44
N LEU A 8 3.09 32.23 51.97
CA LEU A 8 3.21 30.86 51.51
C LEU A 8 3.63 30.91 50.03
N ALA A 9 4.91 30.53 49.74
CA ALA A 9 5.37 30.40 48.38
C ALA A 9 4.89 29.07 47.81
N ILE A 10 3.97 29.12 46.85
CA ILE A 10 3.56 27.95 46.07
C ILE A 10 4.58 27.78 44.97
N VAL A 11 5.41 26.75 45.08
CA VAL A 11 6.28 26.30 44.00
C VAL A 11 5.43 25.52 43.00
N LEU A 12 5.09 26.13 41.84
CA LEU A 12 4.53 25.45 40.72
C LEU A 12 5.64 24.63 40.02
N THR A 13 5.68 23.34 40.28
CA THR A 13 6.48 22.42 39.50
C THR A 13 5.74 22.19 38.16
N SER A 14 6.22 22.83 37.10
CA SER A 14 5.80 22.53 35.71
C SER A 14 6.26 21.14 35.33
N LEU A 15 5.38 20.14 35.41
CA LEU A 15 5.56 18.87 34.70
C LEU A 15 5.53 19.19 33.21
N THR A 16 6.66 19.17 32.56
CA THR A 16 6.74 19.03 31.10
C THR A 16 6.25 17.62 30.78
N LEU A 17 4.99 17.51 30.37
CA LEU A 17 4.53 16.32 29.64
C LEU A 17 5.37 16.21 28.38
N GLY A 18 6.37 15.33 28.42
CA GLY A 18 7.02 14.85 27.22
C GLY A 18 5.95 14.30 26.30
N GLY A 19 5.71 14.96 25.17
CA GLY A 19 4.77 14.51 24.17
C GLY A 19 5.15 13.08 23.77
N LEU A 20 4.31 12.13 24.13
CA LEU A 20 4.31 10.81 23.52
C LEU A 20 3.97 11.06 22.03
N ASN A 21 4.99 11.07 21.18
CA ASN A 21 4.79 10.92 19.74
C ASN A 21 4.22 9.51 19.52
N LEU A 22 2.90 9.37 19.65
CA LEU A 22 2.22 8.19 19.17
C LEU A 22 2.40 8.18 17.65
N PRO A 23 2.92 7.11 17.06
CA PRO A 23 3.02 7.03 15.61
C PRO A 23 1.62 7.24 15.03
N ALA A 24 1.53 8.13 14.05
CA ALA A 24 0.28 8.35 13.32
C ALA A 24 -0.12 7.01 12.70
N ALA A 25 -1.14 6.38 13.24
CA ALA A 25 -1.68 5.15 12.68
C ALA A 25 -2.32 5.49 11.34
N GLN A 26 -2.00 4.71 10.33
CA GLN A 26 -2.34 4.94 8.95
C GLN A 26 -3.27 3.82 8.52
N ALA A 27 -4.32 4.17 7.81
CA ALA A 27 -5.35 3.25 7.41
C ALA A 27 -5.19 2.92 5.92
N CYS A 28 -5.04 1.65 5.57
CA CYS A 28 -5.10 1.15 4.21
C CYS A 28 -5.83 -0.18 4.24
N SER A 29 -6.45 -0.57 3.14
CA SER A 29 -7.09 -1.88 3.03
C SER A 29 -6.80 -2.48 1.67
N ARG A 30 -6.72 -3.80 1.61
CA ARG A 30 -6.55 -4.57 0.39
C ARG A 30 -7.42 -5.81 0.44
N VAL A 31 -8.03 -6.16 -0.70
CA VAL A 31 -8.76 -7.41 -0.91
C VAL A 31 -8.37 -8.03 -2.24
N THR A 32 -8.46 -9.37 -2.36
CA THR A 32 -8.36 -10.08 -3.65
C THR A 32 -9.57 -11.00 -3.79
N TRP A 33 -10.42 -10.72 -4.77
CA TRP A 33 -11.54 -11.56 -5.12
C TRP A 33 -11.12 -12.61 -6.15
N LEU A 34 -11.51 -13.85 -5.87
CA LEU A 34 -11.32 -14.98 -6.76
C LEU A 34 -12.65 -15.41 -7.34
N GLY A 35 -12.82 -15.20 -8.63
CA GLY A 35 -14.05 -15.49 -9.35
C GLY A 35 -13.99 -16.76 -10.19
N PRO A 36 -15.10 -17.09 -10.85
CA PRO A 36 -15.17 -18.23 -11.76
C PRO A 36 -14.24 -18.04 -12.97
N GLN A 37 -13.91 -19.16 -13.63
CA GLN A 37 -13.05 -19.21 -14.83
C GLN A 37 -11.66 -18.54 -14.64
N GLY A 38 -11.16 -18.53 -13.40
CA GLY A 38 -9.84 -17.95 -13.09
C GLY A 38 -9.81 -16.42 -13.07
N ALA A 39 -10.96 -15.76 -12.89
CA ALA A 39 -11.01 -14.32 -12.71
C ALA A 39 -10.36 -13.93 -11.37
N VAL A 40 -9.42 -12.98 -11.39
CA VAL A 40 -8.75 -12.45 -10.21
C VAL A 40 -8.81 -10.92 -10.26
N VAL A 41 -9.40 -10.32 -9.23
CA VAL A 41 -9.54 -8.88 -9.10
C VAL A 41 -9.09 -8.44 -7.71
N THR A 42 -8.08 -7.58 -7.64
CA THR A 42 -7.56 -7.03 -6.39
C THR A 42 -7.99 -5.58 -6.23
N GLY A 43 -8.46 -5.19 -5.05
CA GLY A 43 -8.75 -3.81 -4.67
C GLY A 43 -7.87 -3.32 -3.54
N ARG A 44 -7.56 -2.02 -3.52
CA ARG A 44 -6.78 -1.37 -2.46
C ARG A 44 -7.26 0.06 -2.22
N SER A 45 -7.25 0.53 -0.96
CA SER A 45 -7.42 1.95 -0.59
C SER A 45 -6.12 2.53 -0.03
N MET A 46 -5.81 3.77 -0.40
CA MET A 46 -4.75 4.58 0.19
C MET A 46 -5.37 5.56 1.16
N ASP A 47 -5.16 5.32 2.43
CA ASP A 47 -5.65 6.16 3.50
C ASP A 47 -4.44 6.79 4.20
N TRP A 48 -4.35 8.13 4.19
CA TRP A 48 -3.18 8.86 4.68
C TRP A 48 -3.54 10.27 5.16
N PRO A 49 -2.79 10.88 6.10
CA PRO A 49 -3.11 12.22 6.60
C PRO A 49 -2.93 13.35 5.57
N TYR A 50 -2.16 13.13 4.51
CA TYR A 50 -1.88 14.12 3.47
C TYR A 50 -1.75 13.46 2.09
N SER A 51 -1.90 14.29 1.03
CA SER A 51 -1.75 13.87 -0.36
C SER A 51 -0.31 13.48 -0.69
N PHE A 52 -0.16 12.40 -1.45
CA PHE A 52 1.12 12.02 -2.06
C PHE A 52 1.33 12.62 -3.46
N ASN A 53 0.42 13.47 -3.96
CA ASN A 53 0.47 13.97 -5.33
C ASN A 53 0.65 12.84 -6.35
N SER A 54 -0.25 11.88 -6.29
CA SER A 54 -0.09 10.57 -6.93
C SER A 54 -0.12 10.65 -8.45
N HIS A 55 0.81 9.91 -9.06
CA HIS A 55 0.94 9.72 -10.50
C HIS A 55 0.89 8.23 -10.84
N ILE A 56 0.42 7.90 -12.02
CA ILE A 56 0.60 6.59 -12.63
C ILE A 56 1.82 6.63 -13.52
N TYR A 57 2.78 5.72 -13.28
CA TYR A 57 3.96 5.48 -14.10
C TYR A 57 3.82 4.20 -14.87
N LEU A 58 4.22 4.24 -16.14
CA LEU A 58 4.44 3.06 -16.97
C LEU A 58 5.95 2.84 -17.11
N ILE A 59 6.41 1.68 -16.67
CA ILE A 59 7.82 1.29 -16.70
C ILE A 59 7.93 0.11 -17.66
N PRO A 60 8.58 0.23 -18.83
CA PRO A 60 8.75 -0.87 -19.76
C PRO A 60 9.85 -1.84 -19.33
N ARG A 61 9.99 -2.93 -20.08
CA ARG A 61 11.14 -3.84 -19.95
C ARG A 61 12.45 -3.13 -20.31
N GLY A 62 13.56 -3.61 -19.78
CA GLY A 62 14.89 -3.13 -20.12
C GLY A 62 15.33 -1.85 -19.43
N VAL A 63 14.52 -1.30 -18.51
CA VAL A 63 14.90 -0.11 -17.73
C VAL A 63 15.85 -0.50 -16.61
N ALA A 64 17.01 0.16 -16.53
CA ALA A 64 17.92 0.04 -15.40
C ALA A 64 17.33 0.74 -14.18
N GLN A 65 17.34 0.09 -13.05
CA GLN A 65 16.78 0.54 -11.77
C GLN A 65 17.83 0.51 -10.67
N ASP A 66 17.72 1.45 -9.73
CA ASP A 66 18.49 1.45 -8.48
C ASP A 66 17.49 1.45 -7.31
N GLY A 67 17.66 0.52 -6.39
CA GLY A 67 16.78 0.36 -5.23
C GLY A 67 16.94 1.41 -4.14
N ALA A 68 17.84 2.38 -4.32
CA ALA A 68 18.10 3.46 -3.37
C ALA A 68 18.38 2.97 -1.93
N GLY A 69 18.99 1.79 -1.78
CA GLY A 69 19.30 1.16 -0.48
C GLY A 69 20.57 1.68 0.21
N GLY A 70 21.20 2.73 -0.31
CA GLY A 70 22.48 3.26 0.17
C GLY A 70 23.65 2.33 -0.21
N THR A 71 24.54 2.05 0.75
CA THR A 71 25.63 1.09 0.52
C THR A 71 25.06 -0.29 0.19
N ASN A 72 25.57 -0.96 -0.85
CA ASN A 72 25.07 -2.23 -1.39
C ASN A 72 23.61 -2.12 -1.93
N SER A 73 23.25 -0.96 -2.48
CA SER A 73 21.94 -0.78 -3.11
C SER A 73 21.71 -1.86 -4.17
N LEU A 74 20.54 -2.51 -4.09
CA LEU A 74 20.11 -3.49 -5.07
C LEU A 74 19.87 -2.80 -6.42
N ARG A 75 20.51 -3.31 -7.48
CA ARG A 75 20.35 -2.84 -8.85
C ARG A 75 19.81 -3.95 -9.72
N TRP A 76 18.90 -3.59 -10.63
CA TRP A 76 18.32 -4.56 -11.57
C TRP A 76 17.94 -3.91 -12.89
N THR A 77 17.62 -4.74 -13.86
CA THR A 77 17.00 -4.30 -15.12
C THR A 77 15.59 -4.88 -15.18
N SER A 78 14.59 -4.04 -15.47
CA SER A 78 13.20 -4.45 -15.55
C SER A 78 13.02 -5.61 -16.53
N ARG A 79 12.68 -6.78 -16.00
CA ARG A 79 12.37 -8.00 -16.77
C ARG A 79 10.96 -7.95 -17.35
N TYR A 80 10.04 -7.34 -16.60
CA TYR A 80 8.65 -7.17 -17.00
C TYR A 80 8.27 -5.68 -17.00
N GLY A 81 7.37 -5.32 -17.95
CA GLY A 81 6.74 -4.01 -17.94
C GLY A 81 5.66 -3.95 -16.88
N ALA A 82 5.54 -2.78 -16.23
CA ALA A 82 4.61 -2.57 -15.14
C ALA A 82 4.00 -1.17 -15.17
N VAL A 83 2.79 -1.06 -14.64
CA VAL A 83 2.18 0.19 -14.21
C VAL A 83 2.28 0.27 -12.69
N VAL A 84 2.70 1.42 -12.16
CA VAL A 84 2.74 1.67 -10.71
C VAL A 84 2.10 3.01 -10.37
N THR A 85 1.36 3.07 -9.26
CA THR A 85 1.00 4.34 -8.64
C THR A 85 2.12 4.76 -7.71
N ALA A 86 2.70 5.91 -8.01
CA ALA A 86 3.81 6.49 -7.28
C ALA A 86 3.48 7.93 -6.85
N GLY A 87 4.12 8.39 -5.79
CA GLY A 87 3.90 9.73 -5.26
C GLY A 87 5.11 10.30 -4.55
N THR A 88 4.98 11.54 -4.07
CA THR A 88 5.99 12.15 -3.22
C THR A 88 5.85 11.70 -1.78
N LEU A 89 6.93 11.23 -1.18
CA LEU A 89 6.99 10.89 0.24
C LEU A 89 7.26 12.11 1.12
N ASN A 90 7.75 13.19 0.53
CA ASN A 90 7.95 14.47 1.20
C ASN A 90 7.06 15.52 0.53
N PRO A 91 6.24 16.29 1.28
CA PRO A 91 5.44 17.35 0.72
C PRO A 91 6.27 18.28 -0.19
N ASP A 92 5.71 18.67 -1.33
CA ASP A 92 6.36 19.53 -2.34
C ASP A 92 7.66 18.97 -2.95
N GLY A 93 8.02 17.73 -2.63
CA GLY A 93 9.16 17.02 -3.19
C GLY A 93 8.88 16.34 -4.53
N PRO A 94 9.91 15.74 -5.15
CA PRO A 94 9.74 14.92 -6.34
C PRO A 94 8.97 13.64 -6.05
N ILE A 95 8.46 12.97 -7.09
CA ILE A 95 7.90 11.62 -6.98
C ILE A 95 9.04 10.65 -6.65
N ASN A 96 8.97 10.00 -5.49
CA ASN A 96 10.09 9.22 -4.96
C ASN A 96 9.68 7.93 -4.20
N GLY A 97 8.42 7.51 -4.31
CA GLY A 97 7.95 6.25 -3.75
C GLY A 97 6.87 5.61 -4.59
N ALA A 98 6.86 4.28 -4.71
CA ALA A 98 5.84 3.50 -5.36
C ALA A 98 5.05 2.66 -4.34
N PHE A 99 3.72 2.68 -4.43
CA PHE A 99 2.83 2.12 -3.39
C PHE A 99 1.97 0.96 -3.87
N ASP A 100 1.70 0.90 -5.18
CA ASP A 100 0.70 0.02 -5.76
C ASP A 100 1.01 -0.22 -7.23
N GLY A 101 0.57 -1.35 -7.80
CA GLY A 101 0.79 -1.57 -9.22
C GLY A 101 0.44 -2.97 -9.73
N LEU A 102 0.60 -3.10 -11.04
CA LEU A 102 0.33 -4.31 -11.83
C LEU A 102 1.38 -4.46 -12.91
N ASN A 103 1.88 -5.68 -13.14
CA ASN A 103 2.74 -5.95 -14.27
C ASN A 103 2.03 -6.69 -15.43
N GLU A 104 2.71 -6.79 -16.56
CA GLU A 104 2.20 -7.44 -17.77
C GLU A 104 1.93 -8.95 -17.61
N LYS A 105 2.46 -9.60 -16.55
CA LYS A 105 2.17 -11.00 -16.21
C LYS A 105 0.93 -11.15 -15.33
N GLY A 106 0.44 -10.04 -14.74
CA GLY A 106 -0.71 -10.02 -13.83
C GLY A 106 -0.34 -10.17 -12.37
N LEU A 107 0.92 -9.98 -12.03
CA LEU A 107 1.33 -9.79 -10.65
C LEU A 107 0.93 -8.40 -10.21
N ALA A 108 0.17 -8.30 -9.11
CA ALA A 108 -0.16 -7.07 -8.40
C ALA A 108 0.65 -6.99 -7.11
N ALA A 109 1.05 -5.78 -6.72
CA ALA A 109 1.75 -5.52 -5.47
C ALA A 109 1.17 -4.28 -4.80
N ASN A 110 0.91 -4.38 -3.49
CA ASN A 110 0.24 -3.35 -2.70
C ASN A 110 1.02 -3.14 -1.39
N LEU A 111 1.62 -1.97 -1.24
CA LEU A 111 2.37 -1.57 -0.04
C LEU A 111 1.42 -0.86 0.93
N LEU A 112 1.28 -1.36 2.15
CA LEU A 112 0.44 -0.80 3.20
C LEU A 112 1.27 -0.53 4.46
N TYR A 113 0.72 0.27 5.36
CA TYR A 113 1.34 0.54 6.67
C TYR A 113 1.10 -0.60 7.65
N LEU A 114 2.12 -0.92 8.46
CA LEU A 114 2.04 -1.84 9.59
C LEU A 114 2.89 -1.29 10.74
N GLY A 115 2.26 -0.91 11.85
CA GLY A 115 2.97 -0.30 12.99
C GLY A 115 4.00 -1.21 13.66
N GLU A 116 3.80 -2.52 13.60
CA GLU A 116 4.68 -3.54 14.18
C GLU A 116 5.91 -3.87 13.32
N THR A 117 6.06 -3.23 12.16
CA THR A 117 7.19 -3.50 11.27
C THR A 117 8.52 -3.15 11.94
N ASP A 118 9.39 -4.14 11.96
CA ASP A 118 10.77 -4.03 12.39
C ASP A 118 11.66 -4.78 11.38
N PHE A 119 12.37 -4.03 10.54
CA PHE A 119 13.27 -4.60 9.53
C PHE A 119 14.57 -5.15 10.12
N GLY A 120 14.80 -4.93 11.41
CA GLY A 120 16.03 -5.30 12.08
C GLY A 120 17.21 -4.36 11.77
N PRO A 121 18.38 -4.65 12.33
CA PRO A 121 19.58 -3.84 12.09
C PRO A 121 20.08 -4.00 10.65
N LEU A 122 20.74 -2.97 10.14
CA LEU A 122 21.38 -3.05 8.82
C LEU A 122 22.40 -4.20 8.78
N PRO A 123 22.39 -5.03 7.73
CA PRO A 123 23.36 -6.10 7.56
C PRO A 123 24.79 -5.57 7.52
N THR A 124 25.71 -6.30 8.12
CA THR A 124 27.16 -5.99 8.10
C THR A 124 27.90 -6.70 6.97
N ASP A 125 27.23 -7.61 6.28
CA ASP A 125 27.70 -8.33 5.10
C ASP A 125 27.27 -7.66 3.78
N ASN A 126 27.45 -8.38 2.67
CA ASN A 126 27.09 -7.90 1.34
C ASN A 126 25.59 -8.13 0.98
N THR A 127 24.69 -8.35 1.94
CA THR A 127 23.26 -8.49 1.68
C THR A 127 22.76 -7.27 0.90
N PRO A 128 22.09 -7.48 -0.26
CA PRO A 128 21.57 -6.39 -1.05
C PRO A 128 20.51 -5.60 -0.28
N ARG A 129 20.54 -4.27 -0.42
CA ARG A 129 19.65 -3.34 0.30
C ARG A 129 18.70 -2.67 -0.68
N LEU A 130 17.45 -2.56 -0.28
CA LEU A 130 16.38 -1.98 -1.07
C LEU A 130 15.59 -1.00 -0.22
N SER A 131 15.50 0.27 -0.64
CA SER A 131 14.59 1.22 0.00
C SER A 131 13.16 0.71 -0.06
N PHE A 132 12.39 0.87 1.02
CA PHE A 132 10.97 0.53 1.03
C PHE A 132 10.21 1.24 -0.11
N ALA A 133 10.66 2.44 -0.51
CA ALA A 133 10.08 3.25 -1.57
C ALA A 133 10.17 2.60 -2.97
N ALA A 134 11.16 1.71 -3.17
CA ALA A 134 11.39 0.99 -4.42
C ALA A 134 10.81 -0.45 -4.40
N TRP A 135 10.36 -0.93 -3.25
CA TRP A 135 10.00 -2.35 -3.05
C TRP A 135 8.88 -2.81 -4.01
N THR A 136 7.81 -2.04 -4.13
CA THR A 136 6.72 -2.34 -5.08
C THR A 136 7.24 -2.49 -6.51
N THR A 137 8.06 -1.54 -6.98
CA THR A 137 8.61 -1.59 -8.35
C THR A 137 9.56 -2.75 -8.55
N TYR A 138 10.40 -3.05 -7.55
CA TYR A 138 11.30 -4.21 -7.61
C TYR A 138 10.52 -5.50 -7.85
N LEU A 139 9.47 -5.75 -7.07
CA LEU A 139 8.67 -6.97 -7.21
C LEU A 139 7.98 -7.05 -8.58
N LEU A 140 7.33 -5.98 -9.01
CA LEU A 140 6.57 -5.96 -10.26
C LEU A 140 7.45 -6.08 -11.50
N THR A 141 8.66 -5.51 -11.48
CA THR A 141 9.52 -5.49 -12.66
C THR A 141 10.46 -6.70 -12.77
N ASN A 142 10.56 -7.53 -11.71
CA ASN A 142 11.45 -8.71 -11.72
C ASN A 142 10.72 -10.04 -11.77
N PHE A 143 9.49 -10.14 -11.24
CA PHE A 143 8.78 -11.40 -11.06
C PHE A 143 7.47 -11.42 -11.82
N GLY A 144 7.10 -12.60 -12.31
CA GLY A 144 5.83 -12.81 -13.01
C GLY A 144 4.73 -13.40 -12.13
N THR A 145 5.10 -14.12 -11.06
CA THR A 145 4.17 -14.84 -10.19
C THR A 145 4.52 -14.66 -8.71
N VAL A 146 3.54 -14.93 -7.83
CA VAL A 146 3.74 -14.98 -6.38
C VAL A 146 4.78 -16.02 -5.98
N ALA A 147 4.70 -17.21 -6.55
CA ALA A 147 5.64 -18.31 -6.25
C ALA A 147 7.09 -17.93 -6.60
N GLU A 148 7.32 -17.21 -7.72
CA GLU A 148 8.66 -16.69 -8.06
C GLU A 148 9.19 -15.74 -6.99
N VAL A 149 8.34 -14.81 -6.47
CA VAL A 149 8.73 -13.86 -5.42
C VAL A 149 9.09 -14.59 -4.13
N VAL A 150 8.21 -15.48 -3.66
CA VAL A 150 8.41 -16.24 -2.43
C VAL A 150 9.72 -17.02 -2.49
N SER A 151 9.90 -17.83 -3.54
CA SER A 151 11.11 -18.63 -3.70
C SER A 151 12.38 -17.78 -3.80
N ALA A 152 12.32 -16.61 -4.45
CA ALA A 152 13.47 -15.72 -4.57
C ALA A 152 13.86 -15.10 -3.23
N LEU A 153 12.90 -14.64 -2.44
CA LEU A 153 13.16 -14.01 -1.14
C LEU A 153 13.61 -15.02 -0.09
N GLU A 154 13.14 -16.27 -0.16
CA GLU A 154 13.61 -17.35 0.71
C GLU A 154 15.06 -17.78 0.37
N ALA A 155 15.39 -17.85 -0.91
CA ALA A 155 16.73 -18.27 -1.37
C ALA A 155 17.79 -17.16 -1.26
N ASN A 156 17.39 -15.93 -1.53
CA ASN A 156 18.28 -14.75 -1.58
C ASN A 156 17.64 -13.58 -0.85
N PRO A 157 17.78 -13.50 0.46
CA PRO A 157 17.20 -12.43 1.25
C PRO A 157 17.72 -11.05 0.80
N ILE A 158 16.82 -10.09 0.75
CA ILE A 158 17.14 -8.66 0.60
C ILE A 158 16.76 -7.94 1.89
N HIS A 159 17.53 -6.92 2.24
CA HIS A 159 17.20 -6.10 3.41
C HIS A 159 16.43 -4.87 2.96
N ILE A 160 15.19 -4.73 3.45
CA ILE A 160 14.40 -3.51 3.21
C ILE A 160 14.90 -2.42 4.16
N VAL A 161 15.31 -1.29 3.59
CA VAL A 161 15.81 -0.14 4.35
C VAL A 161 14.65 0.82 4.63
N PRO A 162 14.29 1.04 5.89
CA PRO A 162 13.35 2.09 6.26
C PRO A 162 13.99 3.46 6.04
N VAL A 163 13.16 4.41 5.60
CA VAL A 163 13.58 5.82 5.43
C VAL A 163 12.53 6.70 6.09
N ASN A 164 12.96 7.73 6.79
CA ASN A 164 12.04 8.72 7.33
C ASN A 164 11.50 9.61 6.21
N PHE A 165 10.21 9.92 6.26
CA PHE A 165 9.54 10.71 5.23
C PHE A 165 8.43 11.58 5.83
N GLY A 166 7.72 12.32 4.97
CA GLY A 166 6.66 13.23 5.39
C GLY A 166 7.18 14.58 5.89
N PRO A 167 6.28 15.45 6.40
CA PRO A 167 6.65 16.75 6.89
C PRO A 167 7.71 16.65 8.00
N GLY A 168 8.90 17.26 7.75
CA GLY A 168 10.02 17.23 8.69
C GLY A 168 10.62 15.85 8.96
N GLY A 169 10.36 14.83 8.12
CA GLY A 169 10.81 13.46 8.34
C GLY A 169 10.12 12.76 9.52
N ALA A 170 8.92 13.20 9.89
CA ALA A 170 8.23 12.72 11.10
C ALA A 170 7.66 11.30 10.96
N ALA A 171 7.42 10.82 9.73
CA ALA A 171 6.92 9.47 9.50
C ALA A 171 8.08 8.50 9.32
N HIS A 172 8.01 7.35 10.00
CA HIS A 172 8.92 6.23 9.79
C HIS A 172 8.29 5.21 8.86
N ALA A 173 9.09 4.64 7.94
CA ALA A 173 8.61 3.63 7.02
C ALA A 173 8.36 2.30 7.74
N SER A 174 7.17 2.18 8.32
CA SER A 174 6.66 0.94 8.91
C SER A 174 5.63 0.36 7.94
N VAL A 175 6.04 -0.60 7.10
CA VAL A 175 5.21 -1.11 6.01
C VAL A 175 5.29 -2.62 5.87
N HIS A 176 4.22 -3.20 5.34
CA HIS A 176 4.15 -4.57 4.86
C HIS A 176 3.65 -4.62 3.42
N MET A 177 3.91 -5.74 2.75
CA MET A 177 3.62 -5.91 1.33
C MET A 177 2.67 -7.08 1.11
N ALA A 178 1.62 -6.86 0.31
CA ALA A 178 0.82 -7.94 -0.23
C ALA A 178 1.04 -8.04 -1.75
N ILE A 179 1.12 -9.25 -2.26
CA ILE A 179 1.11 -9.53 -3.68
C ILE A 179 0.05 -10.57 -4.01
N SER A 180 -0.44 -10.54 -5.23
CA SER A 180 -1.28 -11.60 -5.81
C SER A 180 -1.03 -11.69 -7.32
N ASP A 181 -1.30 -12.84 -7.93
CA ASP A 181 -1.11 -13.00 -9.36
C ASP A 181 -2.38 -13.50 -10.08
N ALA A 182 -2.31 -13.59 -11.40
CA ALA A 182 -3.43 -13.99 -12.24
C ALA A 182 -3.90 -15.44 -12.03
N SER A 183 -3.17 -16.27 -11.28
CA SER A 183 -3.60 -17.61 -10.87
C SER A 183 -4.51 -17.57 -9.63
N GLY A 184 -4.52 -16.43 -8.94
CA GLY A 184 -5.17 -16.23 -7.64
C GLY A 184 -4.31 -16.62 -6.45
N ASP A 185 -3.04 -16.93 -6.68
CA ASP A 185 -2.07 -17.08 -5.59
C ASP A 185 -1.79 -15.73 -4.93
N SER A 186 -1.49 -15.72 -3.63
CA SER A 186 -1.30 -14.52 -2.83
C SER A 186 -0.23 -14.72 -1.77
N ALA A 187 0.53 -13.68 -1.48
CA ALA A 187 1.44 -13.68 -0.34
C ALA A 187 1.45 -12.32 0.38
N ILE A 188 1.66 -12.36 1.69
CA ILE A 188 1.82 -11.20 2.55
C ILE A 188 3.17 -11.32 3.23
N PHE A 189 3.96 -10.25 3.17
CA PHE A 189 5.30 -10.16 3.71
C PHE A 189 5.33 -9.14 4.84
N GLU A 190 5.61 -9.59 6.04
CA GLU A 190 5.77 -8.77 7.24
C GLU A 190 7.18 -8.92 7.80
N TYR A 191 7.82 -7.82 8.16
CA TYR A 191 9.06 -7.86 8.94
C TYR A 191 8.71 -7.64 10.40
N LEU A 192 8.84 -8.69 11.21
CA LEU A 192 8.49 -8.68 12.63
C LEU A 192 9.72 -9.08 13.46
N LYS A 193 10.15 -8.20 14.37
CA LYS A 193 11.33 -8.44 15.23
C LYS A 193 12.59 -8.78 14.41
N GLY A 194 12.79 -8.05 13.33
CA GLY A 194 13.94 -8.23 12.43
C GLY A 194 13.88 -9.47 11.53
N LYS A 195 12.73 -10.15 11.42
CA LYS A 195 12.57 -11.35 10.61
C LYS A 195 11.46 -11.20 9.59
N LEU A 196 11.71 -11.67 8.38
CA LEU A 196 10.69 -11.78 7.34
C LEU A 196 9.75 -12.94 7.68
N VAL A 197 8.45 -12.63 7.79
CA VAL A 197 7.34 -13.57 7.92
C VAL A 197 6.56 -13.57 6.62
N ILE A 198 6.32 -14.73 6.03
CA ILE A 198 5.62 -14.90 4.76
C ILE A 198 4.35 -15.72 4.99
N HIS A 199 3.20 -15.12 4.70
CA HIS A 199 1.92 -15.81 4.61
C HIS A 199 1.64 -16.06 3.14
N HIS A 200 1.70 -17.31 2.68
CA HIS A 200 1.61 -17.67 1.26
C HIS A 200 0.48 -18.66 1.01
N GLY A 201 -0.37 -18.36 0.05
CA GLY A 201 -1.48 -19.19 -0.40
C GLY A 201 -2.71 -18.40 -0.82
N ARG A 202 -3.65 -19.08 -1.48
CA ARG A 202 -4.87 -18.47 -2.05
C ARG A 202 -5.84 -17.90 -1.00
N ASP A 203 -5.72 -18.31 0.25
CA ASP A 203 -6.61 -17.89 1.33
C ASP A 203 -6.23 -16.53 1.94
N PHE A 204 -5.03 -16.02 1.65
CA PHE A 204 -4.55 -14.74 2.15
C PHE A 204 -5.01 -13.58 1.26
N GLN A 205 -6.33 -13.32 1.27
CA GLN A 205 -7.01 -12.42 0.34
C GLN A 205 -7.23 -11.02 0.89
N VAL A 206 -7.17 -10.81 2.20
CA VAL A 206 -7.45 -9.52 2.85
C VAL A 206 -6.24 -9.09 3.64
N MET A 207 -5.88 -7.81 3.55
CA MET A 207 -4.86 -7.19 4.38
C MET A 207 -5.29 -5.76 4.74
N THR A 208 -5.08 -5.36 5.98
CA THR A 208 -5.28 -3.97 6.43
C THR A 208 -3.98 -3.45 7.05
N ASN A 209 -3.98 -3.00 8.29
CA ASN A 209 -2.81 -2.48 8.99
C ASN A 209 -2.58 -3.28 10.28
N SER A 210 -2.15 -2.59 11.37
CA SER A 210 -2.05 -3.21 12.71
C SER A 210 -3.38 -3.82 13.18
N PRO A 211 -3.33 -4.91 13.97
CA PRO A 211 -2.14 -5.62 14.39
C PRO A 211 -1.57 -6.54 13.28
N SER A 212 -0.47 -7.25 13.59
CA SER A 212 0.16 -8.19 12.64
C SER A 212 -0.83 -9.20 12.06
N TYR A 213 -0.51 -9.75 10.91
CA TYR A 213 -1.45 -10.55 10.11
C TYR A 213 -2.00 -11.77 10.85
N ASP A 214 -1.18 -12.49 11.63
CA ASP A 214 -1.65 -13.60 12.47
C ASP A 214 -2.72 -13.17 13.49
N GLN A 215 -2.55 -11.98 14.06
CA GLN A 215 -3.51 -11.43 15.01
C GLN A 215 -4.81 -11.00 14.29
N GLN A 216 -4.70 -10.44 13.08
CA GLN A 216 -5.87 -10.13 12.24
C GLN A 216 -6.66 -11.40 11.90
N LEU A 217 -5.98 -12.48 11.54
CA LEU A 217 -6.63 -13.79 11.29
C LEU A 217 -7.35 -14.32 12.52
N ALA A 218 -6.74 -14.21 13.71
CA ALA A 218 -7.35 -14.65 14.97
C ALA A 218 -8.63 -13.84 15.30
N LEU A 219 -8.59 -12.51 15.13
CA LEU A 219 -9.74 -11.63 15.31
C LEU A 219 -10.86 -11.96 14.31
N ASN A 220 -10.52 -12.15 13.04
CA ASN A 220 -11.49 -12.52 12.01
C ASN A 220 -12.13 -13.88 12.28
N ALA A 221 -11.35 -14.86 12.79
CA ALA A 221 -11.88 -16.17 13.16
C ALA A 221 -12.88 -16.09 14.33
N TYR A 222 -12.68 -15.18 15.29
CA TYR A 222 -13.66 -14.89 16.33
C TYR A 222 -14.97 -14.36 15.73
N TRP A 223 -14.87 -13.33 14.86
CA TRP A 223 -16.04 -12.72 14.24
C TRP A 223 -16.75 -13.64 13.24
N ALA A 224 -16.06 -14.58 12.62
CA ALA A 224 -16.65 -15.57 11.73
C ALA A 224 -17.67 -16.48 12.43
N ARG A 225 -17.59 -16.61 13.77
CA ARG A 225 -18.53 -17.36 14.60
C ARG A 225 -19.77 -16.54 14.99
N GLN A 226 -19.79 -15.23 14.72
CA GLN A 226 -20.92 -14.36 15.02
C GLN A 226 -21.88 -14.31 13.83
N ASP A 227 -23.14 -13.89 14.06
CA ASP A 227 -24.08 -13.59 12.98
C ASP A 227 -23.72 -12.27 12.29
N ARG A 228 -22.72 -12.32 11.41
CA ARG A 228 -22.21 -11.16 10.69
C ARG A 228 -23.24 -10.51 9.75
N SER A 229 -24.39 -11.17 9.48
CA SER A 229 -25.49 -10.56 8.72
C SER A 229 -26.24 -9.49 9.52
N ARG A 230 -26.15 -9.53 10.84
CA ARG A 230 -26.81 -8.59 11.77
C ARG A 230 -25.86 -7.64 12.44
N ILE A 231 -24.64 -8.11 12.76
CA ILE A 231 -23.66 -7.34 13.53
C ILE A 231 -22.30 -7.43 12.84
N LEU A 232 -21.84 -6.31 12.29
CA LEU A 232 -20.46 -6.13 11.84
C LEU A 232 -19.83 -4.96 12.60
N PRO A 233 -18.54 -5.03 12.93
CA PRO A 233 -17.84 -3.93 13.55
C PRO A 233 -17.78 -2.75 12.58
N GLY A 234 -18.16 -1.55 13.05
CA GLY A 234 -18.43 -0.39 12.19
C GLY A 234 -17.38 0.70 12.22
N SER A 235 -16.34 0.59 13.07
CA SER A 235 -15.32 1.63 13.16
C SER A 235 -14.38 1.63 11.94
N HIS A 236 -13.52 2.66 11.84
CA HIS A 236 -12.48 2.74 10.82
C HIS A 236 -11.14 2.14 11.29
N GLN A 237 -11.12 1.50 12.45
CA GLN A 237 -9.94 0.77 12.93
C GLN A 237 -9.59 -0.37 11.97
N SER A 238 -8.31 -0.71 11.92
CA SER A 238 -7.76 -1.68 10.98
C SER A 238 -8.44 -3.04 11.08
N GLU A 239 -8.61 -3.56 12.29
CA GLU A 239 -9.24 -4.84 12.59
C GLU A 239 -10.72 -4.86 12.17
N ASP A 240 -11.45 -3.79 12.40
CA ASP A 240 -12.85 -3.68 11.98
C ASP A 240 -12.99 -3.64 10.46
N ARG A 241 -12.06 -2.94 9.77
CA ARG A 241 -12.00 -2.92 8.31
C ARG A 241 -11.64 -4.29 7.74
N PHE A 242 -10.73 -5.04 8.39
CA PHE A 242 -10.36 -6.40 8.01
C PHE A 242 -11.58 -7.32 8.04
N ILE A 243 -12.34 -7.28 9.14
CA ILE A 243 -13.54 -8.11 9.33
C ILE A 243 -14.61 -7.77 8.28
N ARG A 244 -14.87 -6.47 8.04
CA ARG A 244 -15.83 -6.03 7.01
C ARG A 244 -15.38 -6.43 5.61
N ALA A 245 -14.09 -6.21 5.29
CA ALA A 245 -13.50 -6.59 4.01
C ALA A 245 -13.66 -8.09 3.75
N SER A 246 -13.33 -8.92 4.74
CA SER A 246 -13.46 -10.39 4.67
C SER A 246 -14.92 -10.81 4.45
N TYR A 247 -15.84 -10.22 5.20
CA TYR A 247 -17.27 -10.54 5.08
C TYR A 247 -17.85 -10.16 3.72
N TYR A 248 -17.60 -8.92 3.26
CA TYR A 248 -18.17 -8.45 1.99
C TYR A 248 -17.49 -9.11 0.80
N LEU A 249 -16.21 -9.43 0.88
CA LEU A 249 -15.52 -10.19 -0.16
C LEU A 249 -16.15 -11.58 -0.35
N GLU A 250 -16.46 -12.26 0.75
CA GLU A 250 -17.16 -13.57 0.77
C GLU A 250 -18.58 -13.49 0.16
N LYS A 251 -19.25 -12.34 0.27
CA LYS A 251 -20.60 -12.09 -0.25
C LYS A 251 -20.65 -11.59 -1.68
N LEU A 252 -19.51 -11.28 -2.30
CA LEU A 252 -19.51 -10.86 -3.70
C LEU A 252 -20.06 -11.97 -4.61
N PRO A 253 -20.93 -11.62 -5.58
CA PRO A 253 -21.45 -12.58 -6.53
C PRO A 253 -20.32 -13.28 -7.31
N GLN A 254 -20.45 -14.58 -7.48
CA GLN A 254 -19.58 -15.34 -8.38
C GLN A 254 -20.06 -15.10 -9.83
N THR A 255 -19.49 -14.10 -10.49
CA THR A 255 -19.89 -13.64 -11.82
C THR A 255 -18.75 -13.81 -12.84
N THR A 256 -19.12 -14.10 -14.09
CA THR A 256 -18.21 -14.06 -15.25
C THR A 256 -18.23 -12.70 -15.94
N ASP A 257 -19.17 -11.80 -15.59
CA ASP A 257 -19.17 -10.43 -16.09
C ASP A 257 -18.08 -9.62 -15.39
N ARG A 258 -17.04 -9.29 -16.14
CA ARG A 258 -15.90 -8.51 -15.68
C ARG A 258 -16.29 -7.16 -15.05
N ARG A 259 -17.29 -6.48 -15.62
CA ARG A 259 -17.75 -5.18 -15.10
C ARG A 259 -18.37 -5.33 -13.72
N GLN A 260 -19.17 -6.39 -13.52
CA GLN A 260 -19.74 -6.70 -12.21
C GLN A 260 -18.64 -7.08 -11.19
N ALA A 261 -17.65 -7.87 -11.60
CA ALA A 261 -16.54 -8.25 -10.74
C ALA A 261 -15.74 -7.01 -10.26
N VAL A 262 -15.34 -6.14 -11.19
CA VAL A 262 -14.62 -4.88 -10.89
C VAL A 262 -15.48 -3.96 -10.02
N ALA A 263 -16.75 -3.75 -10.36
CA ALA A 263 -17.68 -2.94 -9.57
C ALA A 263 -17.91 -3.51 -8.16
N GLY A 264 -17.99 -4.84 -8.05
CA GLY A 264 -18.10 -5.54 -6.77
C GLY A 264 -16.89 -5.27 -5.86
N VAL A 265 -15.68 -5.40 -6.39
CA VAL A 265 -14.46 -5.10 -5.63
C VAL A 265 -14.37 -3.61 -5.25
N PHE A 266 -14.73 -2.68 -6.16
CA PHE A 266 -14.85 -1.25 -5.79
C PHE A 266 -15.84 -1.02 -4.66
N SER A 267 -16.97 -1.74 -4.66
CA SER A 267 -18.00 -1.61 -3.61
C SER A 267 -17.46 -2.06 -2.24
N VAL A 268 -16.68 -3.14 -2.18
CA VAL A 268 -16.00 -3.56 -0.95
C VAL A 268 -15.00 -2.50 -0.51
N MET A 269 -14.16 -2.00 -1.43
CA MET A 269 -13.14 -0.98 -1.10
C MET A 269 -13.77 0.31 -0.59
N ARG A 270 -14.88 0.75 -1.17
CA ARG A 270 -15.63 1.93 -0.69
C ARG A 270 -16.21 1.74 0.71
N ASN A 271 -16.68 0.53 1.03
CA ASN A 271 -17.21 0.21 2.36
C ASN A 271 -16.13 0.28 3.45
N VAL A 272 -14.90 -0.13 3.14
CA VAL A 272 -13.79 -0.13 4.11
C VAL A 272 -12.91 1.13 4.03
N SER A 273 -13.25 2.08 3.19
CA SER A 273 -12.60 3.38 3.11
C SER A 273 -12.94 4.27 4.30
N VAL A 274 -12.02 5.17 4.64
CA VAL A 274 -12.24 6.21 5.64
C VAL A 274 -12.82 7.44 4.93
N PRO A 275 -13.97 7.99 5.39
CA PRO A 275 -14.59 9.17 4.79
C PRO A 275 -13.64 10.37 4.76
N TRP A 276 -13.78 11.20 3.72
CA TRP A 276 -13.03 12.44 3.59
C TRP A 276 -13.33 13.40 4.76
N GLY A 277 -12.29 14.05 5.28
CA GLY A 277 -12.39 14.99 6.41
C GLY A 277 -12.40 14.33 7.79
N GLN A 278 -12.40 13.01 7.87
CA GLN A 278 -12.15 12.33 9.15
C GLN A 278 -10.66 12.38 9.46
N ALA A 279 -10.27 13.32 10.30
CA ALA A 279 -8.98 13.35 10.96
C ALA A 279 -9.24 13.60 12.44
N ASP A 280 -8.78 12.73 13.30
CA ASP A 280 -8.90 12.86 14.74
C ASP A 280 -7.49 12.97 15.35
N PRO A 281 -7.09 14.12 15.91
CA PRO A 281 -5.79 14.28 16.54
C PRO A 281 -5.54 13.31 17.69
N ASP A 282 -6.60 12.90 18.39
CA ASP A 282 -6.52 11.95 19.50
C ASP A 282 -6.51 10.49 19.02
N HIS A 283 -6.91 10.26 17.75
CA HIS A 283 -6.91 8.97 17.09
C HIS A 283 -6.21 9.08 15.73
N PRO A 284 -4.89 9.23 15.70
CA PRO A 284 -4.11 9.47 14.47
C PRO A 284 -4.17 8.31 13.46
N ASN A 285 -4.78 7.18 13.84
CA ASN A 285 -5.12 6.06 12.97
C ASN A 285 -6.37 6.31 12.09
N LEU A 286 -6.99 7.48 12.17
CA LEU A 286 -8.09 7.89 11.30
C LEU A 286 -7.56 8.86 10.24
N ALA A 287 -7.12 8.32 9.13
CA ALA A 287 -6.66 9.10 7.98
C ALA A 287 -7.61 8.89 6.79
N PRO A 288 -8.05 9.96 6.09
CA PRO A 288 -9.02 9.84 5.02
C PRO A 288 -8.45 9.06 3.83
N THR A 289 -9.32 8.36 3.11
CA THR A 289 -8.97 7.71 1.85
C THR A 289 -8.74 8.76 0.77
N TYR A 290 -7.53 8.82 0.21
CA TYR A 290 -7.18 9.68 -0.93
C TYR A 290 -7.55 9.08 -2.26
N TRP A 291 -7.36 7.77 -2.40
CA TRP A 291 -7.70 7.07 -3.63
C TRP A 291 -7.88 5.56 -3.41
N ARG A 292 -8.46 4.92 -4.41
CA ARG A 292 -8.63 3.46 -4.50
C ARG A 292 -8.12 2.98 -5.84
N THR A 293 -7.59 1.77 -5.84
CA THR A 293 -7.28 1.03 -7.06
C THR A 293 -8.10 -0.25 -7.10
N VAL A 294 -8.48 -0.66 -8.30
CA VAL A 294 -8.97 -2.00 -8.57
C VAL A 294 -8.21 -2.56 -9.76
N ILE A 295 -7.67 -3.74 -9.60
CA ILE A 295 -6.75 -4.37 -10.54
C ILE A 295 -7.39 -5.64 -11.08
N ASP A 296 -7.81 -5.62 -12.34
CA ASP A 296 -8.22 -6.82 -13.06
C ASP A 296 -6.98 -7.55 -13.57
N GLN A 297 -6.46 -8.45 -12.74
CA GLN A 297 -5.20 -9.16 -13.01
C GLN A 297 -5.32 -10.10 -14.21
N SER A 298 -6.47 -10.71 -14.40
CA SER A 298 -6.73 -11.62 -15.52
C SER A 298 -6.70 -10.90 -16.87
N ASN A 299 -7.18 -9.65 -16.92
CA ASN A 299 -7.21 -8.82 -18.12
C ASN A 299 -6.08 -7.80 -18.23
N ARG A 300 -5.28 -7.58 -17.19
CA ARG A 300 -4.18 -6.61 -17.14
C ARG A 300 -4.67 -5.17 -17.19
N ILE A 301 -5.76 -4.86 -16.46
CA ILE A 301 -6.32 -3.51 -16.39
C ILE A 301 -6.17 -2.99 -14.98
N TYR A 302 -5.60 -1.80 -14.88
CA TYR A 302 -5.35 -1.09 -13.64
C TYR A 302 -6.28 0.12 -13.53
N TYR A 303 -7.30 0.04 -12.67
CA TYR A 303 -8.25 1.12 -12.42
C TYR A 303 -7.77 1.97 -11.23
N PHE A 304 -7.99 3.27 -11.33
CA PHE A 304 -7.72 4.25 -10.28
C PHE A 304 -8.94 5.15 -10.05
N GLU A 305 -9.33 5.36 -8.79
CA GLU A 305 -10.40 6.24 -8.35
C GLU A 305 -9.85 7.21 -7.31
N SER A 306 -9.76 8.50 -7.64
CA SER A 306 -9.48 9.54 -6.65
C SER A 306 -10.71 9.75 -5.75
N ALA A 307 -10.50 9.95 -4.44
CA ALA A 307 -11.59 10.33 -3.53
C ALA A 307 -12.09 11.76 -3.77
N LEU A 308 -11.28 12.58 -4.43
CA LEU A 308 -11.59 13.99 -4.74
C LEU A 308 -12.17 14.20 -6.15
N SER A 309 -12.27 13.13 -6.96
CA SER A 309 -12.82 13.22 -8.31
C SER A 309 -13.95 12.19 -8.48
N PRO A 310 -15.03 12.54 -9.17
CA PRO A 310 -16.11 11.59 -9.47
C PRO A 310 -15.72 10.55 -10.53
N ASN A 311 -14.57 10.72 -11.21
CA ASN A 311 -14.17 9.92 -12.35
C ASN A 311 -13.32 8.72 -11.92
N ILE A 312 -13.55 7.59 -12.59
CA ILE A 312 -12.66 6.43 -12.58
C ILE A 312 -11.86 6.45 -13.87
N VAL A 313 -10.54 6.30 -13.76
CA VAL A 313 -9.62 6.16 -14.89
C VAL A 313 -8.99 4.76 -14.88
N TRP A 314 -8.48 4.31 -16.04
CA TRP A 314 -7.77 3.04 -16.10
C TRP A 314 -6.67 3.02 -17.16
N VAL A 315 -5.68 2.18 -16.90
CA VAL A 315 -4.63 1.80 -17.84
C VAL A 315 -4.85 0.34 -18.27
N ASP A 316 -4.94 0.10 -19.57
CA ASP A 316 -4.92 -1.24 -20.17
C ASP A 316 -3.49 -1.55 -20.64
N LEU A 317 -2.79 -2.43 -19.90
CA LEU A 317 -1.39 -2.76 -20.19
C LEU A 317 -1.24 -3.52 -21.51
N LYS A 318 -2.27 -4.29 -21.92
CA LYS A 318 -2.21 -5.04 -23.19
C LYS A 318 -2.22 -4.14 -24.42
N ALA A 319 -2.74 -2.91 -24.26
CA ALA A 319 -2.79 -1.92 -25.35
C ALA A 319 -1.58 -0.97 -25.38
N LEU A 320 -0.54 -1.25 -24.57
CA LEU A 320 0.64 -0.40 -24.44
C LEU A 320 1.90 -1.12 -24.93
N ASP A 321 2.81 -0.36 -25.54
CA ASP A 321 4.15 -0.83 -25.83
C ASP A 321 5.00 -0.85 -24.56
N LEU A 322 5.38 -2.07 -24.15
CA LEU A 322 6.22 -2.35 -22.99
C LEU A 322 7.59 -2.93 -23.41
N SER A 323 7.95 -2.84 -24.69
CA SER A 323 9.21 -3.34 -25.19
C SER A 323 10.41 -2.52 -24.65
N PRO A 324 11.61 -3.11 -24.60
CA PRO A 324 12.81 -2.36 -24.26
C PRO A 324 13.00 -1.15 -25.18
N GLY A 325 13.27 0.02 -24.59
CA GLY A 325 13.46 1.28 -25.33
C GLY A 325 12.20 2.08 -25.63
N SER A 326 10.99 1.59 -25.29
CA SER A 326 9.75 2.38 -25.47
C SER A 326 9.63 3.60 -24.54
N GLY A 327 10.52 3.70 -23.54
CA GLY A 327 10.61 4.84 -22.62
C GLY A 327 9.61 4.76 -21.45
N ILE A 328 10.01 5.34 -20.32
CA ILE A 328 9.13 5.52 -19.16
C ILE A 328 8.12 6.63 -19.48
N ARG A 329 6.88 6.44 -19.06
CA ARG A 329 5.80 7.43 -19.23
C ARG A 329 5.05 7.60 -17.93
N ARG A 330 4.43 8.77 -17.72
CA ARG A 330 3.60 9.03 -16.54
C ARG A 330 2.41 9.91 -16.85
N VAL A 331 1.45 9.90 -15.94
CA VAL A 331 0.34 10.86 -15.89
C VAL A 331 -0.01 11.16 -14.44
N ARG A 332 -0.25 12.43 -14.13
CA ARG A 332 -0.79 12.82 -12.81
C ARG A 332 -2.26 12.44 -12.75
N VAL A 333 -2.65 11.69 -11.69
CA VAL A 333 -4.04 11.22 -11.51
C VAL A 333 -4.72 11.85 -10.31
N GLU A 334 -3.97 12.24 -9.29
CA GLU A 334 -4.54 12.93 -8.13
C GLU A 334 -4.72 14.41 -8.43
N GLY A 335 -5.95 14.93 -8.21
CA GLY A 335 -6.31 16.32 -8.50
C GLY A 335 -6.34 16.66 -10.00
N ASN A 336 -6.59 15.66 -10.86
CA ASN A 336 -6.75 15.86 -12.31
C ASN A 336 -8.15 15.42 -12.75
N ASP A 337 -9.11 16.33 -12.61
CA ASP A 337 -10.52 16.06 -12.89
C ASP A 337 -10.85 16.00 -14.40
N ALA A 338 -9.90 16.38 -15.26
CA ALA A 338 -10.07 16.27 -16.71
C ALA A 338 -9.94 14.82 -17.23
N LEU A 339 -9.34 13.92 -16.43
CA LEU A 339 -9.15 12.53 -16.83
C LEU A 339 -10.40 11.70 -16.53
N MET A 340 -10.81 10.91 -17.53
CA MET A 340 -11.89 9.92 -17.39
C MET A 340 -11.67 8.73 -18.34
N GLY A 341 -12.06 7.55 -17.91
CA GLY A 341 -11.98 6.38 -18.77
C GLY A 341 -10.55 5.88 -18.98
N SER A 342 -10.25 5.41 -20.19
CA SER A 342 -8.88 4.96 -20.51
C SER A 342 -7.93 6.15 -20.64
N ILE A 343 -6.82 6.10 -19.88
CA ILE A 343 -5.78 7.13 -19.87
C ILE A 343 -4.49 6.69 -20.57
N ASN A 344 -4.53 5.63 -21.38
CA ASN A 344 -3.36 5.17 -22.13
C ASN A 344 -2.76 6.27 -23.02
N ALA A 345 -3.61 7.10 -23.64
CA ALA A 345 -3.20 8.21 -24.48
C ALA A 345 -2.69 9.44 -23.72
N ASN A 346 -2.93 9.51 -22.40
CA ASN A 346 -2.50 10.61 -21.55
C ASN A 346 -1.13 10.38 -20.89
N LEU A 347 -0.52 9.21 -21.14
CA LEU A 347 0.79 8.86 -20.60
C LEU A 347 1.87 9.62 -21.39
N GLU A 348 2.56 10.54 -20.74
CA GLU A 348 3.62 11.39 -21.32
C GLU A 348 5.01 10.86 -20.95
N PRO A 349 6.05 11.07 -21.78
CA PRO A 349 7.43 10.72 -21.46
C PRO A 349 7.87 11.26 -20.10
N SER A 350 8.64 10.47 -19.36
CA SER A 350 9.12 10.82 -18.03
C SER A 350 10.49 10.23 -17.74
N GLU A 351 11.20 10.88 -16.82
CA GLU A 351 12.37 10.29 -16.17
C GLU A 351 11.97 9.16 -15.22
N PRO A 352 12.90 8.24 -14.91
CA PRO A 352 12.71 7.22 -13.88
C PRO A 352 12.33 7.82 -12.52
N ILE A 353 11.66 7.02 -11.68
CA ILE A 353 11.41 7.40 -10.28
C ILE A 353 12.76 7.39 -9.54
N ALA A 354 13.13 8.53 -8.97
CA ALA A 354 14.28 8.64 -8.08
C ALA A 354 13.83 8.28 -6.66
N TYR A 355 13.90 7.00 -6.31
CA TYR A 355 13.39 6.50 -5.02
C TYR A 355 14.07 7.17 -3.82
N LEU A 356 13.29 7.37 -2.76
CA LEU A 356 13.78 7.95 -1.52
C LEU A 356 14.85 7.05 -0.90
N ALA A 357 16.04 7.62 -0.69
CA ALA A 357 17.20 6.96 -0.10
C ALA A 357 17.34 7.29 1.40
N PRO A 358 18.01 6.43 2.21
CA PRO A 358 18.30 6.68 3.62
C PRO A 358 19.22 7.86 3.84
#